data_d4b3c9f53237edfa1b140bbb563ad759
#
_entry.id   d4b3c9f53237edfa1b140bbb563ad759
#
_cell.length_a   1.000
_cell.length_b   1.000
_cell.length_c   1.000
_cell.angle_alpha   90.00
_cell.angle_beta   90.00
_cell.angle_gamma   90.00
#
_symmetry.space_group_name_H-M   'P 1'
#
loop_
_entity.id
_entity.type
_entity.pdbx_description
1 polymer ?
#
loop_
_entity_poly.entity_id
_entity_poly.type
_entity_poly.pdbx_seq_one_letter_code
_entity_poly.pdbx_strand_id
1 'polypeptide(L)'
;IAAMNAGVSVLTEKPMGLTMRACREMAETSARSGQVLSIGEQYRRDPMNRLTSALIDAGVIGKPGFAMKVSLSGGSALMHNTGWRALKSRAGSVIIEQGVHEADLLIYLLGNIKEVYSATGLFTPQRVRQDMNPTLRKFYGHRVEDELGEDKNVEIDQEDTAMSTIKFDNGMIGQLTITNASHGYGAGMNSVHGDKGTILLPPTRTGKPPIVHIEGKDEPMSHQEMLDAVPDWKLDSITAPFFGGENRMASYDVTFEAIDRILVAIEFQELAEAIANKTTVEVGPEEGMQALGVIYGILESGLAGRHVTVSDVIDGTIDEYQQPIDKEIGYA
;
A
#
# COMPACT_ATOMS: atom_id res chain seq x y z
N ILE A 1 9.78 -5.12 -18.31
CA ILE A 1 11.09 -5.54 -18.82
C ILE A 1 11.13 -5.33 -20.34
N ALA A 2 10.25 -5.99 -21.13
CA ALA A 2 10.28 -5.88 -22.58
C ALA A 2 10.14 -4.44 -23.09
N ALA A 3 9.24 -3.65 -22.50
CA ALA A 3 9.06 -2.25 -22.88
C ALA A 3 10.31 -1.41 -22.60
N MET A 4 10.92 -1.54 -21.44
CA MET A 4 12.15 -0.82 -21.07
C MET A 4 13.32 -1.22 -21.97
N ASN A 5 13.47 -2.50 -22.30
CA ASN A 5 14.49 -2.95 -23.27
C ASN A 5 14.25 -2.40 -24.68
N ALA A 6 13.00 -2.04 -25.03
CA ALA A 6 12.65 -1.37 -26.29
C ALA A 6 12.76 0.18 -26.20
N GLY A 7 13.28 0.74 -25.10
CA GLY A 7 13.45 2.17 -24.92
C GLY A 7 12.19 2.93 -24.44
N VAL A 8 11.24 2.23 -23.81
CA VAL A 8 9.99 2.82 -23.33
C VAL A 8 9.95 2.83 -21.80
N SER A 9 9.78 4.00 -21.20
CA SER A 9 9.53 4.15 -19.77
C SER A 9 8.17 3.58 -19.38
N VAL A 10 8.04 3.08 -18.13
CA VAL A 10 6.90 2.28 -17.70
C VAL A 10 6.32 2.82 -16.41
N LEU A 11 4.99 2.94 -16.33
CA LEU A 11 4.22 2.95 -15.10
C LEU A 11 3.61 1.55 -14.95
N THR A 12 3.89 0.87 -13.86
CA THR A 12 3.26 -0.41 -13.53
C THR A 12 2.37 -0.26 -12.30
N GLU A 13 1.24 -0.97 -12.30
CA GLU A 13 0.41 -1.09 -11.10
C GLU A 13 1.16 -1.82 -9.97
N LYS A 14 0.73 -1.55 -8.75
CA LYS A 14 1.17 -2.30 -7.57
C LYS A 14 0.47 -3.68 -7.51
N PRO A 15 1.10 -4.67 -6.89
CA PRO A 15 2.48 -4.71 -6.46
C PRO A 15 3.44 -4.65 -7.65
N MET A 16 4.65 -4.12 -7.44
CA MET A 16 5.66 -3.92 -8.52
C MET A 16 5.89 -5.18 -9.36
N GLY A 17 5.89 -6.34 -8.74
CA GLY A 17 6.03 -7.65 -9.40
C GLY A 17 5.41 -8.76 -8.56
N LEU A 18 5.38 -9.98 -9.08
CA LEU A 18 4.82 -11.13 -8.37
C LEU A 18 5.77 -11.68 -7.30
N THR A 19 7.08 -11.47 -7.43
CA THR A 19 8.09 -11.88 -6.45
C THR A 19 9.21 -10.85 -6.38
N MET A 20 10.02 -10.88 -5.33
CA MET A 20 11.18 -10.00 -5.21
C MET A 20 12.22 -10.26 -6.29
N ARG A 21 12.35 -11.50 -6.78
CA ARG A 21 13.21 -11.84 -7.92
C ARG A 21 12.78 -11.08 -9.18
N ALA A 22 11.48 -11.11 -9.49
CA ALA A 22 10.93 -10.35 -10.62
C ALA A 22 11.12 -8.84 -10.47
N CYS A 23 10.95 -8.31 -9.25
CA CYS A 23 11.16 -6.89 -8.96
C CYS A 23 12.63 -6.47 -9.17
N ARG A 24 13.59 -7.27 -8.70
CA ARG A 24 15.02 -7.00 -8.93
C ARG A 24 15.34 -6.95 -10.42
N GLU A 25 14.83 -7.90 -11.22
CA GLU A 25 15.04 -7.90 -12.68
C GLU A 25 14.44 -6.66 -13.35
N MET A 26 13.26 -6.21 -12.88
CA MET A 26 12.65 -4.96 -13.36
C MET A 26 13.50 -3.74 -13.00
N ALA A 27 13.99 -3.65 -11.77
CA ALA A 27 14.86 -2.57 -11.29
C ALA A 27 16.19 -2.54 -12.07
N GLU A 28 16.85 -3.68 -12.25
CA GLU A 28 18.08 -3.81 -13.04
C GLU A 28 17.86 -3.43 -14.51
N THR A 29 16.70 -3.78 -15.07
CA THR A 29 16.36 -3.42 -16.45
C THR A 29 16.13 -1.93 -16.57
N SER A 30 15.45 -1.28 -15.63
CA SER A 30 15.31 0.18 -15.59
C SER A 30 16.69 0.85 -15.54
N ALA A 31 17.55 0.43 -14.62
CA ALA A 31 18.90 0.97 -14.47
C ALA A 31 19.76 0.79 -15.74
N ARG A 32 19.73 -0.40 -16.34
CA ARG A 32 20.52 -0.72 -17.54
C ARG A 32 20.01 0.00 -18.78
N SER A 33 18.70 0.10 -18.97
CA SER A 33 18.09 0.74 -20.15
C SER A 33 18.04 2.26 -20.04
N GLY A 34 18.20 2.83 -18.85
CA GLY A 34 18.01 4.25 -18.57
C GLY A 34 16.53 4.70 -18.68
N GLN A 35 15.59 3.75 -18.72
CA GLN A 35 14.17 4.07 -18.77
C GLN A 35 13.60 4.21 -17.36
N VAL A 36 12.69 5.18 -17.19
CA VAL A 36 12.00 5.39 -15.91
C VAL A 36 11.02 4.24 -15.67
N LEU A 37 11.10 3.63 -14.49
CA LEU A 37 10.10 2.70 -13.97
C LEU A 37 9.40 3.37 -12.77
N SER A 38 8.12 3.66 -12.92
CA SER A 38 7.25 4.21 -11.89
C SER A 38 6.29 3.13 -11.37
N ILE A 39 6.04 3.11 -10.08
CA ILE A 39 5.14 2.15 -9.44
C ILE A 39 3.88 2.88 -8.98
N GLY A 40 2.70 2.32 -9.28
CA GLY A 40 1.39 2.90 -8.99
C GLY A 40 0.98 2.76 -7.51
N GLU A 41 1.68 3.44 -6.60
CA GLU A 41 1.33 3.52 -5.18
C GLU A 41 0.65 4.85 -4.88
N GLN A 42 -0.65 4.91 -5.22
CA GLN A 42 -1.40 6.16 -5.19
C GLN A 42 -1.74 6.68 -3.79
N TYR A 43 -1.64 5.88 -2.71
CA TYR A 43 -2.07 6.33 -1.38
C TYR A 43 -1.22 7.49 -0.85
N ARG A 44 0.08 7.51 -1.09
CA ARG A 44 0.93 8.64 -0.72
C ARG A 44 0.63 9.91 -1.51
N ARG A 45 -0.08 9.82 -2.66
CA ARG A 45 -0.50 10.98 -3.47
C ARG A 45 -1.75 11.68 -2.94
N ASP A 46 -2.52 11.02 -2.05
CA ASP A 46 -3.70 11.62 -1.43
C ASP A 46 -3.31 12.85 -0.61
N PRO A 47 -3.89 14.05 -0.86
CA PRO A 47 -3.61 15.27 -0.11
C PRO A 47 -3.69 15.11 1.41
N MET A 48 -4.58 14.24 1.90
CA MET A 48 -4.73 14.01 3.34
C MET A 48 -3.55 13.22 3.93
N ASN A 49 -2.99 12.29 3.17
CA ASN A 49 -1.76 11.60 3.57
C ASN A 49 -0.53 12.51 3.47
N ARG A 50 -0.50 13.44 2.48
CA ARG A 50 0.52 14.50 2.38
C ARG A 50 0.48 15.44 3.60
N LEU A 51 -0.72 15.88 3.99
CA LEU A 51 -0.89 16.70 5.20
C LEU A 51 -0.46 15.92 6.44
N THR A 52 -0.81 14.64 6.53
CA THR A 52 -0.42 13.78 7.66
C THR A 52 1.09 13.67 7.79
N SER A 53 1.81 13.44 6.69
CA SER A 53 3.28 13.43 6.68
C SER A 53 3.84 14.77 7.17
N ALA A 54 3.35 15.89 6.64
CA ALA A 54 3.80 17.21 7.05
C ALA A 54 3.59 17.49 8.57
N LEU A 55 2.46 17.05 9.13
CA LEU A 55 2.18 17.19 10.57
C LEU A 55 3.14 16.35 11.43
N ILE A 56 3.47 15.14 10.99
CA ILE A 56 4.45 14.26 11.65
C ILE A 56 5.84 14.90 11.59
N ASP A 57 6.27 15.33 10.40
CA ASP A 57 7.58 15.92 10.15
C ASP A 57 7.78 17.25 10.92
N ALA A 58 6.70 18.03 11.08
CA ALA A 58 6.69 19.24 11.91
C ALA A 58 6.73 18.94 13.41
N GLY A 59 6.67 17.67 13.82
CA GLY A 59 6.71 17.26 15.23
C GLY A 59 5.47 17.63 16.03
N VAL A 60 4.31 17.73 15.37
CA VAL A 60 3.04 18.11 16.03
C VAL A 60 2.68 17.14 17.15
N ILE A 61 2.92 15.84 16.95
CA ILE A 61 2.74 14.80 17.99
C ILE A 61 4.01 14.50 18.79
N GLY A 62 5.05 15.34 18.66
CA GLY A 62 6.36 15.07 19.23
C GLY A 62 7.11 13.97 18.45
N LYS A 63 7.98 13.22 19.15
CA LYS A 63 8.73 12.12 18.55
C LYS A 63 7.83 10.87 18.42
N PRO A 64 7.58 10.36 17.21
CA PRO A 64 6.82 9.12 17.04
C PRO A 64 7.54 7.94 17.72
N GLY A 65 6.78 7.12 18.43
CA GLY A 65 7.27 5.93 19.14
C GLY A 65 6.72 4.62 18.60
N PHE A 66 5.45 4.61 18.24
CA PHE A 66 4.83 3.41 17.64
C PHE A 66 3.66 3.74 16.72
N ALA A 67 3.31 2.76 15.87
CA ALA A 67 2.19 2.84 14.94
C ALA A 67 1.30 1.60 15.02
N MET A 68 0.00 1.81 14.79
CA MET A 68 -0.99 0.74 14.69
C MET A 68 -1.65 0.80 13.32
N LYS A 69 -1.56 -0.28 12.55
CA LYS A 69 -2.24 -0.45 11.26
C LYS A 69 -2.97 -1.78 11.30
N VAL A 70 -4.27 -1.75 11.57
CA VAL A 70 -5.12 -2.92 11.74
C VAL A 70 -6.31 -2.82 10.78
N SER A 71 -6.48 -3.81 9.92
CA SER A 71 -7.59 -3.93 8.98
C SER A 71 -8.24 -5.30 9.14
N LEU A 72 -9.48 -5.30 9.64
CA LEU A 72 -10.31 -6.48 9.80
C LEU A 72 -11.51 -6.36 8.86
N SER A 73 -11.60 -7.23 7.87
CA SER A 73 -12.65 -7.17 6.83
C SER A 73 -13.03 -8.54 6.28
N GLY A 74 -13.89 -8.59 5.28
CA GLY A 74 -14.17 -9.75 4.46
C GLY A 74 -15.23 -10.68 5.01
N GLY A 75 -14.82 -11.86 5.42
CA GLY A 75 -15.70 -12.99 5.73
C GLY A 75 -15.66 -14.04 4.62
N SER A 76 -16.82 -14.55 4.17
CA SER A 76 -16.90 -15.56 3.11
C SER A 76 -16.83 -15.01 1.69
N ALA A 77 -16.77 -13.69 1.50
CA ALA A 77 -16.76 -13.09 0.16
C ALA A 77 -15.44 -13.32 -0.57
N LEU A 78 -15.51 -13.68 -1.87
CA LEU A 78 -14.35 -13.64 -2.73
C LEU A 78 -13.96 -12.18 -3.04
N MET A 79 -12.71 -11.83 -2.82
CA MET A 79 -12.22 -10.47 -3.01
C MET A 79 -12.41 -10.01 -4.46
N HIS A 80 -13.19 -8.94 -4.64
CA HIS A 80 -13.56 -8.36 -5.93
C HIS A 80 -14.12 -9.36 -6.97
N ASN A 81 -14.54 -10.56 -6.54
CA ASN A 81 -15.01 -11.67 -7.40
C ASN A 81 -14.02 -12.07 -8.51
N THR A 82 -12.71 -11.87 -8.31
CA THR A 82 -11.69 -12.16 -9.32
C THR A 82 -10.92 -13.43 -8.97
N GLY A 83 -10.80 -14.34 -9.92
CA GLY A 83 -10.25 -15.70 -9.69
C GLY A 83 -8.76 -15.72 -9.41
N TRP A 84 -7.98 -14.87 -10.04
CA TRP A 84 -6.53 -14.85 -9.81
C TRP A 84 -6.19 -14.47 -8.35
N ARG A 85 -7.07 -13.69 -7.69
CA ARG A 85 -6.93 -13.34 -6.27
C ARG A 85 -7.18 -14.52 -5.32
N ALA A 86 -7.63 -15.65 -5.82
CA ALA A 86 -7.78 -16.89 -5.07
C ALA A 86 -6.48 -17.72 -5.04
N LEU A 87 -5.51 -17.42 -5.91
CA LEU A 87 -4.37 -18.30 -6.18
C LEU A 87 -3.06 -17.71 -5.66
N LYS A 88 -2.38 -18.47 -4.80
CA LYS A 88 -1.03 -18.15 -4.30
C LYS A 88 -0.03 -17.99 -5.43
N SER A 89 -0.08 -18.85 -6.43
CA SER A 89 0.78 -18.80 -7.62
C SER A 89 0.64 -17.53 -8.46
N ARG A 90 -0.45 -16.78 -8.25
CA ARG A 90 -0.71 -15.49 -8.89
C ARG A 90 -0.48 -14.30 -7.95
N ALA A 91 0.14 -14.54 -6.78
CA ALA A 91 0.30 -13.54 -5.72
C ALA A 91 -1.04 -12.90 -5.28
N GLY A 92 -2.11 -13.69 -5.27
CA GLY A 92 -3.50 -13.22 -5.14
C GLY A 92 -3.95 -12.90 -3.71
N SER A 93 -3.09 -12.99 -2.70
CA SER A 93 -3.44 -12.77 -1.30
C SER A 93 -3.89 -11.34 -0.99
N VAL A 94 -4.88 -11.18 -0.11
CA VAL A 94 -5.24 -9.88 0.47
C VAL A 94 -4.05 -9.23 1.17
N ILE A 95 -3.15 -10.04 1.75
CA ILE A 95 -1.94 -9.58 2.41
C ILE A 95 -1.01 -8.89 1.40
N ILE A 96 -0.90 -9.41 0.18
CA ILE A 96 -0.12 -8.79 -0.89
C ILE A 96 -0.90 -7.61 -1.49
N GLU A 97 -2.13 -7.83 -1.93
CA GLU A 97 -2.94 -6.86 -2.68
C GLU A 97 -3.25 -5.58 -1.90
N GLN A 98 -3.67 -5.71 -0.65
CA GLN A 98 -3.98 -4.59 0.22
C GLN A 98 -2.76 -4.17 1.06
N GLY A 99 -1.99 -5.16 1.50
CA GLY A 99 -0.87 -4.91 2.40
C GLY A 99 0.23 -4.06 1.79
N VAL A 100 0.50 -4.18 0.50
CA VAL A 100 1.55 -3.38 -0.15
C VAL A 100 1.26 -1.88 -0.03
N HIS A 101 0.02 -1.45 -0.20
CA HIS A 101 -0.39 -0.05 0.01
C HIS A 101 -0.20 0.39 1.46
N GLU A 102 -0.51 -0.51 2.42
CA GLU A 102 -0.39 -0.20 3.84
C GLU A 102 1.07 -0.10 4.26
N ALA A 103 1.93 -0.98 3.73
CA ALA A 103 3.37 -0.93 3.94
C ALA A 103 3.98 0.33 3.31
N ASP A 104 3.63 0.65 2.07
CA ASP A 104 4.07 1.85 1.38
C ASP A 104 3.71 3.12 2.15
N LEU A 105 2.46 3.23 2.60
CA LEU A 105 2.01 4.38 3.39
C LEU A 105 2.75 4.51 4.73
N LEU A 106 2.99 3.40 5.43
CA LEU A 106 3.76 3.41 6.67
C LEU A 106 5.21 3.83 6.42
N ILE A 107 5.84 3.34 5.34
CA ILE A 107 7.19 3.73 4.94
C ILE A 107 7.23 5.22 4.59
N TYR A 108 6.27 5.71 3.82
CA TYR A 108 6.15 7.12 3.47
C TYR A 108 6.03 8.04 4.69
N LEU A 109 5.25 7.64 5.68
CA LEU A 109 4.99 8.46 6.88
C LEU A 109 6.09 8.36 7.94
N LEU A 110 6.76 7.20 8.07
CA LEU A 110 7.55 6.87 9.26
C LEU A 110 8.98 6.37 8.95
N GLY A 111 9.33 6.19 7.67
CA GLY A 111 10.61 5.65 7.24
C GLY A 111 10.61 4.14 7.06
N ASN A 112 11.75 3.58 6.65
CA ASN A 112 11.87 2.18 6.26
C ASN A 112 11.61 1.21 7.41
N ILE A 113 10.95 0.10 7.07
CA ILE A 113 10.71 -1.04 7.97
C ILE A 113 11.90 -2.02 7.80
N LYS A 114 12.55 -2.33 8.92
CA LYS A 114 13.76 -3.15 8.96
C LYS A 114 13.48 -4.62 9.19
N GLU A 115 12.61 -4.92 10.15
CA GLU A 115 12.37 -6.28 10.64
C GLU A 115 10.87 -6.54 10.78
N VAL A 116 10.49 -7.78 10.53
CA VAL A 116 9.12 -8.27 10.67
C VAL A 116 9.11 -9.58 11.47
N TYR A 117 8.13 -9.71 12.36
CA TYR A 117 7.69 -10.99 12.94
C TYR A 117 6.20 -11.14 12.73
N SER A 118 5.77 -12.26 12.15
CA SER A 118 4.37 -12.47 11.79
C SER A 118 3.88 -13.87 12.09
N ALA A 119 2.59 -13.97 12.43
CA ALA A 119 1.81 -15.18 12.33
C ALA A 119 0.80 -15.03 11.18
N THR A 120 0.79 -15.98 10.26
CA THR A 120 -0.10 -15.99 9.09
C THR A 120 -0.96 -17.25 9.08
N GLY A 121 -2.10 -17.20 8.40
CA GLY A 121 -2.98 -18.36 8.27
C GLY A 121 -4.06 -18.18 7.22
N LEU A 122 -4.64 -19.32 6.85
CA LEU A 122 -5.81 -19.42 5.99
C LEU A 122 -6.98 -19.92 6.82
N PHE A 123 -7.92 -19.03 7.19
CA PHE A 123 -9.03 -19.33 8.09
C PHE A 123 -10.36 -19.52 7.34
N THR A 124 -10.48 -18.97 6.12
CA THR A 124 -11.68 -19.10 5.31
C THR A 124 -11.30 -19.57 3.91
N PRO A 125 -10.95 -20.86 3.72
CA PRO A 125 -10.49 -21.37 2.42
C PRO A 125 -11.61 -21.41 1.37
N GLN A 126 -12.86 -21.53 1.79
CA GLN A 126 -14.01 -21.49 0.89
C GLN A 126 -14.57 -20.07 0.81
N ARG A 127 -14.55 -19.49 -0.40
CA ARG A 127 -15.08 -18.17 -0.68
C ARG A 127 -16.28 -18.23 -1.60
N VAL A 128 -17.16 -17.26 -1.46
CA VAL A 128 -18.39 -17.17 -2.24
C VAL A 128 -18.36 -15.90 -3.09
N ARG A 129 -18.67 -16.02 -4.35
CA ARG A 129 -18.97 -14.86 -5.18
C ARG A 129 -20.23 -14.18 -4.67
N GLN A 130 -20.13 -12.88 -4.45
CA GLN A 130 -21.26 -12.06 -4.04
C GLN A 130 -21.70 -11.16 -5.19
N ASP A 131 -22.97 -10.76 -5.16
CA ASP A 131 -23.44 -9.72 -6.06
C ASP A 131 -22.64 -8.43 -5.81
N MET A 132 -21.94 -7.97 -6.82
CA MET A 132 -21.23 -6.71 -6.73
C MET A 132 -22.21 -5.57 -6.66
N ASN A 133 -21.94 -4.61 -5.77
CA ASN A 133 -22.65 -3.34 -5.82
C ASN A 133 -22.39 -2.63 -7.17
N PRO A 134 -23.26 -1.69 -7.60
CA PRO A 134 -23.13 -1.06 -8.92
C PRO A 134 -21.78 -0.40 -9.18
N THR A 135 -21.16 0.20 -8.15
CA THR A 135 -19.85 0.85 -8.26
C THR A 135 -18.75 -0.18 -8.54
N LEU A 136 -18.66 -1.24 -7.75
CA LEU A 136 -17.67 -2.30 -7.97
C LEU A 136 -17.88 -3.03 -9.30
N ARG A 137 -19.14 -3.25 -9.70
CA ARG A 137 -19.46 -3.86 -11.00
C ARG A 137 -18.95 -3.01 -12.18
N LYS A 138 -19.03 -1.69 -12.07
CA LYS A 138 -18.52 -0.78 -13.10
C LYS A 138 -17.00 -0.88 -13.27
N PHE A 139 -16.26 -1.04 -12.17
CA PHE A 139 -14.79 -1.16 -12.19
C PHE A 139 -14.29 -2.56 -12.54
N TYR A 140 -14.90 -3.60 -11.99
CA TYR A 140 -14.40 -4.97 -12.06
C TYR A 140 -15.27 -5.93 -12.87
N GLY A 141 -16.49 -5.54 -13.25
CA GLY A 141 -17.48 -6.43 -13.88
C GLY A 141 -16.99 -7.11 -15.16
N HIS A 142 -16.17 -6.43 -15.95
CA HIS A 142 -15.59 -6.97 -17.18
C HIS A 142 -14.50 -8.03 -16.95
N ARG A 143 -13.98 -8.15 -15.71
CA ARG A 143 -12.94 -9.13 -15.35
C ARG A 143 -13.50 -10.41 -14.72
N VAL A 144 -14.77 -10.38 -14.29
CA VAL A 144 -15.40 -11.46 -13.52
C VAL A 144 -15.84 -12.62 -14.39
N GLU A 145 -16.22 -12.34 -15.63
CA GLU A 145 -16.87 -13.33 -16.51
C GLU A 145 -15.86 -14.31 -17.13
N ASP A 146 -14.58 -13.93 -17.23
CA ASP A 146 -13.59 -14.69 -18.01
C ASP A 146 -12.77 -15.71 -17.19
N GLU A 147 -12.69 -15.59 -15.85
CA GLU A 147 -11.69 -16.34 -15.08
C GLU A 147 -12.23 -17.49 -14.21
N LEU A 148 -13.48 -17.48 -13.80
CA LEU A 148 -13.99 -18.42 -12.79
C LEU A 148 -15.18 -19.29 -13.25
N GLY A 149 -15.62 -19.19 -14.50
CA GLY A 149 -16.81 -19.89 -14.95
C GLY A 149 -18.07 -19.50 -14.14
N GLU A 150 -19.03 -20.42 -13.99
CA GLU A 150 -20.31 -20.18 -13.30
C GLU A 150 -20.29 -20.55 -11.80
N ASP A 151 -19.17 -21.07 -11.28
CA ASP A 151 -19.10 -21.54 -9.90
C ASP A 151 -19.20 -20.38 -8.90
N LYS A 152 -20.17 -20.49 -8.01
CA LYS A 152 -20.35 -19.52 -6.92
C LYS A 152 -19.32 -19.69 -5.78
N ASN A 153 -18.84 -20.92 -5.58
CA ASN A 153 -17.89 -21.26 -4.54
C ASN A 153 -16.49 -21.38 -5.15
N VAL A 154 -15.53 -20.73 -4.54
CA VAL A 154 -14.13 -20.73 -4.97
C VAL A 154 -13.27 -21.12 -3.80
N GLU A 155 -12.40 -22.09 -3.99
CA GLU A 155 -11.36 -22.44 -3.01
C GLU A 155 -10.15 -21.51 -3.20
N ILE A 156 -9.65 -20.95 -2.10
CA ILE A 156 -8.42 -20.15 -2.08
C ILE A 156 -7.31 -20.95 -1.40
N ASP A 157 -6.07 -20.76 -1.85
CA ASP A 157 -4.90 -21.51 -1.38
C ASP A 157 -3.82 -20.63 -0.72
N GLN A 158 -4.11 -19.32 -0.56
CA GLN A 158 -3.19 -18.38 0.08
C GLN A 158 -3.72 -17.90 1.42
N GLU A 159 -2.81 -17.37 2.24
CA GLU A 159 -3.12 -16.82 3.54
C GLU A 159 -4.09 -15.63 3.42
N ASP A 160 -5.12 -15.63 4.26
CA ASP A 160 -6.14 -14.58 4.34
C ASP A 160 -6.01 -13.70 5.60
N THR A 161 -5.07 -14.04 6.46
CA THR A 161 -4.82 -13.35 7.72
C THR A 161 -3.33 -13.28 8.03
N ALA A 162 -2.86 -12.09 8.37
CA ALA A 162 -1.54 -11.82 8.92
C ALA A 162 -1.64 -10.91 10.15
N MET A 163 -1.01 -11.32 11.25
CA MET A 163 -0.84 -10.52 12.46
C MET A 163 0.65 -10.31 12.68
N SER A 164 1.12 -9.07 12.47
CA SER A 164 2.54 -8.79 12.37
C SER A 164 2.98 -7.67 13.30
N THR A 165 4.14 -7.87 13.92
CA THR A 165 4.92 -6.81 14.57
C THR A 165 6.02 -6.38 13.61
N ILE A 166 6.16 -5.08 13.39
CA ILE A 166 7.18 -4.47 12.53
C ILE A 166 8.09 -3.56 13.33
N LYS A 167 9.32 -3.42 12.87
CA LYS A 167 10.30 -2.52 13.49
C LYS A 167 10.94 -1.66 12.41
N PHE A 168 10.94 -0.37 12.64
CA PHE A 168 11.52 0.62 11.73
C PHE A 168 13.01 0.81 11.96
N ASP A 169 13.72 1.32 10.95
CA ASP A 169 15.15 1.65 11.04
C ASP A 169 15.44 2.70 12.14
N ASN A 170 14.52 3.63 12.35
CA ASN A 170 14.62 4.68 13.38
C ASN A 170 14.32 4.20 14.81
N GLY A 171 14.05 2.89 14.99
CA GLY A 171 13.79 2.25 16.28
C GLY A 171 12.34 2.27 16.73
N MET A 172 11.43 2.87 15.98
CA MET A 172 9.99 2.73 16.19
C MET A 172 9.55 1.27 16.05
N ILE A 173 8.44 0.95 16.68
CA ILE A 173 7.74 -0.33 16.50
C ILE A 173 6.35 -0.10 15.94
N GLY A 174 5.78 -1.12 15.29
CA GLY A 174 4.42 -1.04 14.80
C GLY A 174 3.75 -2.39 14.74
N GLN A 175 2.44 -2.35 14.62
CA GLN A 175 1.61 -3.49 14.28
C GLN A 175 1.03 -3.29 12.88
N LEU A 176 1.19 -4.29 12.02
CA LEU A 176 0.52 -4.37 10.73
C LEU A 176 -0.29 -5.67 10.70
N THR A 177 -1.61 -5.53 10.86
CA THR A 177 -2.54 -6.66 10.88
C THR A 177 -3.53 -6.53 9.73
N ILE A 178 -3.61 -7.56 8.90
CA ILE A 178 -4.49 -7.60 7.73
C ILE A 178 -5.24 -8.92 7.74
N THR A 179 -6.56 -8.86 7.66
CA THR A 179 -7.38 -10.04 7.42
C THR A 179 -8.61 -9.71 6.59
N ASN A 180 -8.97 -10.61 5.69
CA ASN A 180 -10.27 -10.63 5.05
C ASN A 180 -11.10 -11.87 5.44
N ALA A 181 -10.77 -12.49 6.56
CA ALA A 181 -11.49 -13.63 7.16
C ALA A 181 -12.37 -13.21 8.36
N SER A 182 -12.64 -11.93 8.53
CA SER A 182 -13.46 -11.43 9.66
C SER A 182 -14.94 -11.56 9.35
N HIS A 183 -15.60 -12.58 9.94
CA HIS A 183 -17.01 -12.84 9.71
C HIS A 183 -17.91 -11.96 10.59
N GLY A 184 -18.86 -11.28 9.97
CA GLY A 184 -19.92 -10.52 10.66
C GLY A 184 -19.51 -9.20 11.29
N TYR A 185 -18.20 -8.89 11.39
CA TYR A 185 -17.71 -7.64 11.94
C TYR A 185 -16.44 -7.19 11.23
N GLY A 186 -16.42 -5.93 10.82
CA GLY A 186 -15.23 -5.27 10.27
C GLY A 186 -14.79 -4.14 11.19
N ALA A 187 -13.50 -3.94 11.35
CA ALA A 187 -12.93 -2.86 12.14
C ALA A 187 -11.56 -2.46 11.60
N GLY A 188 -11.11 -1.26 11.97
CA GLY A 188 -9.77 -0.80 11.67
C GLY A 188 -9.24 0.11 12.76
N MET A 189 -7.93 0.11 12.93
CA MET A 189 -7.20 1.08 13.72
C MET A 189 -5.97 1.52 12.95
N ASN A 190 -5.93 2.79 12.59
CA ASN A 190 -4.83 3.36 11.84
C ASN A 190 -4.33 4.59 12.59
N SER A 191 -3.19 4.49 13.28
CA SER A 191 -2.72 5.58 14.14
C SER A 191 -1.21 5.59 14.30
N VAL A 192 -0.66 6.78 14.51
CA VAL A 192 0.73 7.03 14.90
C VAL A 192 0.74 7.74 16.24
N HIS A 193 1.51 7.23 17.18
CA HIS A 193 1.61 7.70 18.55
C HIS A 193 3.00 8.28 18.82
N GLY A 194 3.01 9.54 19.22
CA GLY A 194 4.21 10.27 19.64
C GLY A 194 4.20 10.59 21.14
N ASP A 195 5.24 11.24 21.59
CA ASP A 195 5.42 11.61 23.01
C ASP A 195 4.65 12.88 23.42
N LYS A 196 3.92 13.53 22.49
CA LYS A 196 3.06 14.69 22.75
C LYS A 196 1.63 14.52 22.24
N GLY A 197 1.35 13.47 21.47
CA GLY A 197 0.03 13.29 20.91
C GLY A 197 -0.07 12.07 20.00
N THR A 198 -1.24 11.94 19.38
CA THR A 198 -1.60 10.83 18.46
C THR A 198 -2.24 11.38 17.22
N ILE A 199 -1.88 10.84 16.06
CA ILE A 199 -2.59 11.05 14.79
C ILE A 199 -3.35 9.78 14.44
N LEU A 200 -4.67 9.88 14.29
CA LEU A 200 -5.44 8.86 13.58
C LEU A 200 -5.31 9.14 12.09
N LEU A 201 -4.81 8.18 11.35
CA LEU A 201 -4.56 8.34 9.91
C LEU A 201 -5.89 8.49 9.15
N PRO A 202 -5.94 9.35 8.12
CA PRO A 202 -7.15 9.56 7.35
C PRO A 202 -7.56 8.28 6.62
N PRO A 203 -8.88 8.05 6.44
CA PRO A 203 -9.33 7.02 5.52
C PRO A 203 -8.94 7.45 4.09
N THR A 204 -8.12 6.66 3.43
CA THR A 204 -7.57 6.98 2.11
C THR A 204 -8.69 7.16 1.06
N ARG A 205 -8.54 8.13 0.17
CA ARG A 205 -9.46 8.47 -0.93
C ARG A 205 -10.86 8.91 -0.46
N THR A 206 -10.96 9.52 0.70
CA THR A 206 -12.24 10.03 1.22
C THR A 206 -12.28 11.55 1.40
N GLY A 207 -11.14 12.23 1.30
CA GLY A 207 -11.00 13.66 1.58
C GLY A 207 -11.18 14.05 3.04
N LYS A 208 -11.39 13.07 3.93
CA LYS A 208 -11.44 13.32 5.38
C LYS A 208 -10.03 13.55 5.91
N PRO A 209 -9.84 14.56 6.78
CA PRO A 209 -8.53 14.84 7.36
C PRO A 209 -8.07 13.76 8.35
N PRO A 210 -6.78 13.73 8.71
CA PRO A 210 -6.33 13.06 9.92
C PRO A 210 -7.01 13.68 11.15
N ILE A 211 -7.12 12.90 12.22
CA ILE A 211 -7.59 13.40 13.51
C ILE A 211 -6.38 13.45 14.45
N VAL A 212 -6.06 14.65 14.94
CA VAL A 212 -4.87 14.89 15.76
C VAL A 212 -5.26 15.21 17.19
N HIS A 213 -4.87 14.35 18.11
CA HIS A 213 -5.05 14.55 19.55
C HIS A 213 -3.70 14.94 20.18
N ILE A 214 -3.71 16.04 20.94
CA ILE A 214 -2.54 16.53 21.68
C ILE A 214 -2.77 16.31 23.17
N GLU A 215 -1.78 15.80 23.87
CA GLU A 215 -1.85 15.56 25.31
C GLU A 215 -2.22 16.87 26.05
N GLY A 216 -3.20 16.77 26.94
CA GLY A 216 -3.70 17.92 27.71
C GLY A 216 -4.73 18.79 26.99
N LYS A 217 -5.12 18.45 25.74
CA LYS A 217 -6.26 19.05 25.06
C LYS A 217 -7.44 18.06 25.03
N ASP A 218 -8.64 18.54 25.36
CA ASP A 218 -9.86 17.70 25.37
C ASP A 218 -10.35 17.38 23.95
N GLU A 219 -10.21 18.34 23.03
CA GLU A 219 -10.68 18.21 21.65
C GLU A 219 -9.52 17.99 20.67
N PRO A 220 -9.73 17.26 19.57
CA PRO A 220 -8.75 17.14 18.51
C PRO A 220 -8.52 18.51 17.84
N MET A 221 -7.37 18.65 17.17
CA MET A 221 -7.05 19.85 16.41
C MET A 221 -8.08 20.09 15.31
N SER A 222 -8.53 21.34 15.19
CA SER A 222 -9.33 21.81 14.07
C SER A 222 -8.54 21.83 12.77
N HIS A 223 -9.22 21.93 11.62
CA HIS A 223 -8.59 22.06 10.32
C HIS A 223 -7.63 23.25 10.26
N GLN A 224 -8.02 24.39 10.86
CA GLN A 224 -7.20 25.59 10.88
C GLN A 224 -5.94 25.38 11.75
N GLU A 225 -6.08 24.81 12.93
CA GLU A 225 -4.92 24.52 13.81
C GLU A 225 -3.92 23.57 13.13
N MET A 226 -4.40 22.55 12.36
CA MET A 226 -3.52 21.68 11.61
C MET A 226 -2.74 22.44 10.53
N LEU A 227 -3.41 23.30 9.76
CA LEU A 227 -2.75 24.13 8.73
C LEU A 227 -1.79 25.16 9.34
N ASP A 228 -2.14 25.74 10.48
CA ASP A 228 -1.27 26.70 11.20
C ASP A 228 -0.01 26.03 11.77
N ALA A 229 -0.11 24.74 12.13
CA ALA A 229 1.03 23.96 12.61
C ALA A 229 2.05 23.64 11.49
N VAL A 230 1.65 23.71 10.23
CA VAL A 230 2.49 23.46 9.05
C VAL A 230 2.37 24.63 8.04
N PRO A 231 2.80 25.85 8.41
CA PRO A 231 2.55 27.06 7.63
C PRO A 231 3.16 27.02 6.22
N ASP A 232 4.28 26.35 6.06
CA ASP A 232 5.00 26.25 4.78
C ASP A 232 4.57 25.05 3.92
N TRP A 233 3.76 24.12 4.48
CA TRP A 233 3.29 22.96 3.74
C TRP A 233 2.31 23.36 2.65
N LYS A 234 2.50 22.77 1.49
CA LYS A 234 1.62 22.89 0.33
C LYS A 234 1.73 21.65 -0.53
N LEU A 235 0.68 21.36 -1.30
CA LEU A 235 0.74 20.36 -2.35
C LEU A 235 1.81 20.75 -3.38
N ASP A 236 2.48 19.75 -3.92
CA ASP A 236 3.46 19.92 -4.99
C ASP A 236 2.82 20.42 -6.29
N SER A 237 3.66 20.85 -7.23
CA SER A 237 3.23 21.43 -8.52
C SER A 237 2.52 20.43 -9.44
N ILE A 238 2.70 19.13 -9.23
CA ILE A 238 2.02 18.07 -10.00
C ILE A 238 0.63 17.83 -9.42
N THR A 239 0.52 17.74 -8.10
CA THR A 239 -0.73 17.41 -7.40
C THR A 239 -1.73 18.57 -7.37
N ALA A 240 -1.28 19.78 -7.05
CA ALA A 240 -2.17 20.95 -6.86
C ALA A 240 -3.14 21.23 -8.04
N PRO A 241 -2.74 21.13 -9.31
CA PRO A 241 -3.66 21.37 -10.44
C PRO A 241 -4.88 20.44 -10.47
N PHE A 242 -4.75 19.21 -9.99
CA PHE A 242 -5.85 18.25 -9.93
C PHE A 242 -6.85 18.54 -8.81
N PHE A 243 -6.49 19.44 -7.89
CA PHE A 243 -7.36 19.93 -6.82
C PHE A 243 -7.74 21.41 -7.02
N GLY A 244 -7.96 21.81 -8.27
CA GLY A 244 -8.40 23.17 -8.65
C GLY A 244 -7.32 24.25 -8.50
N GLY A 245 -6.04 23.86 -8.37
CA GLY A 245 -4.92 24.77 -8.12
C GLY A 245 -4.78 25.19 -6.66
N GLU A 246 -5.66 24.70 -5.78
CA GLU A 246 -5.52 24.89 -4.34
C GLU A 246 -4.36 24.05 -3.83
N ASN A 247 -3.39 24.71 -3.21
CA ASN A 247 -2.17 24.04 -2.76
C ASN A 247 -2.11 23.81 -1.23
N ARG A 248 -3.09 24.33 -0.47
CA ARG A 248 -3.22 24.13 0.98
C ARG A 248 -4.64 23.78 1.34
N MET A 249 -4.85 22.58 1.86
CA MET A 249 -6.18 22.09 2.25
C MET A 249 -6.09 21.12 3.43
N ALA A 250 -7.10 21.10 4.28
CA ALA A 250 -7.26 20.12 5.34
C ALA A 250 -8.40 19.12 5.08
N SER A 251 -9.08 19.25 3.94
CA SER A 251 -10.09 18.29 3.47
C SER A 251 -10.37 18.54 1.99
N TYR A 252 -10.96 17.55 1.31
CA TYR A 252 -11.54 17.75 -0.03
C TYR A 252 -12.85 16.96 -0.12
N ASP A 253 -13.73 17.38 -1.04
CA ASP A 253 -15.01 16.73 -1.33
C ASP A 253 -15.03 16.25 -2.78
N VAL A 254 -14.61 15.01 -2.98
CA VAL A 254 -14.53 14.36 -4.30
C VAL A 254 -15.06 12.94 -4.16
N THR A 255 -15.89 12.50 -5.12
CA THR A 255 -16.41 11.12 -5.10
C THR A 255 -15.28 10.09 -5.20
N PHE A 256 -15.50 8.89 -4.67
CA PHE A 256 -14.51 7.81 -4.75
C PHE A 256 -14.04 7.52 -6.18
N GLU A 257 -14.97 7.51 -7.15
CA GLU A 257 -14.61 7.29 -8.56
C GLU A 257 -13.74 8.41 -9.14
N ALA A 258 -13.97 9.65 -8.74
CA ALA A 258 -13.21 10.79 -9.23
C ALA A 258 -11.82 10.84 -8.59
N ILE A 259 -11.74 10.66 -7.26
CA ILE A 259 -10.44 10.70 -6.58
C ILE A 259 -9.52 9.57 -7.02
N ASP A 260 -10.04 8.36 -7.23
CA ASP A 260 -9.24 7.24 -7.72
C ASP A 260 -8.58 7.56 -9.07
N ARG A 261 -9.36 8.14 -10.02
CA ARG A 261 -8.82 8.60 -11.31
C ARG A 261 -7.85 9.77 -11.18
N ILE A 262 -8.09 10.70 -10.26
CA ILE A 262 -7.19 11.83 -10.01
C ILE A 262 -5.83 11.32 -9.54
N LEU A 263 -5.79 10.41 -8.57
CA LEU A 263 -4.53 9.90 -8.03
C LEU A 263 -3.72 9.16 -9.10
N VAL A 264 -4.37 8.33 -9.92
CA VAL A 264 -3.71 7.68 -11.07
C VAL A 264 -3.24 8.70 -12.11
N ALA A 265 -4.03 9.76 -12.37
CA ALA A 265 -3.61 10.82 -13.32
C ALA A 265 -2.39 11.60 -12.81
N ILE A 266 -2.25 11.80 -11.50
CA ILE A 266 -1.06 12.41 -10.88
C ILE A 266 0.18 11.54 -11.16
N GLU A 267 0.09 10.22 -11.04
CA GLU A 267 1.18 9.29 -11.33
C GLU A 267 1.61 9.34 -12.80
N PHE A 268 0.65 9.40 -13.73
CA PHE A 268 0.95 9.60 -15.16
C PHE A 268 1.62 10.95 -15.44
N GLN A 269 1.13 12.02 -14.80
CA GLN A 269 1.73 13.35 -14.96
C GLN A 269 3.17 13.36 -14.45
N GLU A 270 3.41 12.76 -13.28
CA GLU A 270 4.75 12.67 -12.72
C GLU A 270 5.70 11.88 -13.64
N LEU A 271 5.27 10.70 -14.14
CA LEU A 271 6.08 9.94 -15.09
C LEU A 271 6.40 10.76 -16.35
N ALA A 272 5.42 11.48 -16.89
CA ALA A 272 5.63 12.34 -18.07
C ALA A 272 6.66 13.43 -17.79
N GLU A 273 6.57 14.11 -16.63
CA GLU A 273 7.53 15.13 -16.20
C GLU A 273 8.91 14.56 -15.93
N ALA A 274 8.99 13.39 -15.28
CA ALA A 274 10.26 12.71 -15.04
C ALA A 274 10.99 12.36 -16.35
N ILE A 275 10.26 11.88 -17.35
CA ILE A 275 10.82 11.60 -18.68
C ILE A 275 11.28 12.90 -19.36
N ALA A 276 10.44 13.94 -19.38
CA ALA A 276 10.74 15.20 -20.06
C ALA A 276 11.95 15.93 -19.45
N ASN A 277 12.03 15.93 -18.12
CA ASN A 277 13.04 16.68 -17.36
C ASN A 277 14.25 15.82 -16.96
N LYS A 278 14.24 14.51 -17.24
CA LYS A 278 15.28 13.53 -16.85
C LYS A 278 15.49 13.51 -15.33
N THR A 279 14.41 13.49 -14.61
CA THR A 279 14.37 13.38 -13.14
C THR A 279 13.86 12.00 -12.71
N THR A 280 13.88 11.73 -11.42
CA THR A 280 13.31 10.52 -10.82
C THR A 280 11.83 10.73 -10.52
N VAL A 281 11.08 9.64 -10.43
CA VAL A 281 9.72 9.59 -9.87
C VAL A 281 9.79 9.43 -8.35
N GLU A 282 8.72 9.78 -7.65
CA GLU A 282 8.67 9.61 -6.18
C GLU A 282 8.56 8.15 -5.77
N VAL A 283 7.85 7.33 -6.55
CA VAL A 283 7.75 5.89 -6.31
C VAL A 283 8.40 5.15 -7.47
N GLY A 284 9.67 4.90 -7.30
CA GLY A 284 10.49 4.12 -8.23
C GLY A 284 10.64 2.66 -7.80
N PRO A 285 11.59 1.94 -8.43
CA PRO A 285 11.86 0.55 -8.11
C PRO A 285 12.27 0.32 -6.65
N GLU A 286 12.99 1.25 -6.03
CA GLU A 286 13.45 1.12 -4.65
C GLU A 286 12.25 1.15 -3.68
N GLU A 287 11.37 2.14 -3.79
CA GLU A 287 10.18 2.26 -2.97
C GLU A 287 9.24 1.08 -3.19
N GLY A 288 9.02 0.66 -4.45
CA GLY A 288 8.19 -0.50 -4.76
C GLY A 288 8.74 -1.80 -4.16
N MET A 289 10.06 -1.99 -4.19
CA MET A 289 10.70 -3.15 -3.56
C MET A 289 10.66 -3.08 -2.04
N GLN A 290 10.81 -1.90 -1.43
CA GLN A 290 10.69 -1.74 0.02
C GLN A 290 9.28 -2.11 0.50
N ALA A 291 8.24 -1.59 -0.14
CA ALA A 291 6.86 -1.88 0.23
C ALA A 291 6.52 -3.38 0.07
N LEU A 292 6.86 -3.97 -1.07
CA LEU A 292 6.60 -5.38 -1.33
C LEU A 292 7.50 -6.30 -0.48
N GLY A 293 8.74 -5.88 -0.21
CA GLY A 293 9.67 -6.60 0.67
C GLY A 293 9.16 -6.75 2.10
N VAL A 294 8.48 -5.74 2.63
CA VAL A 294 7.79 -5.84 3.93
C VAL A 294 6.70 -6.91 3.89
N ILE A 295 5.91 -6.94 2.83
CA ILE A 295 4.79 -7.87 2.70
C ILE A 295 5.28 -9.31 2.51
N TYR A 296 6.29 -9.52 1.68
CA TYR A 296 6.93 -10.85 1.62
C TYR A 296 7.64 -11.18 2.92
N GLY A 297 8.24 -10.21 3.63
CA GLY A 297 8.78 -10.41 4.97
C GLY A 297 7.74 -10.93 5.97
N ILE A 298 6.51 -10.45 5.89
CA ILE A 298 5.37 -10.95 6.68
C ILE A 298 5.09 -12.42 6.35
N LEU A 299 5.02 -12.78 5.08
CA LEU A 299 4.72 -14.14 4.63
C LEU A 299 5.87 -15.11 4.92
N GLU A 300 7.11 -14.71 4.67
CA GLU A 300 8.32 -15.49 5.00
C GLU A 300 8.46 -15.71 6.51
N SER A 301 8.19 -14.66 7.31
CA SER A 301 8.20 -14.78 8.78
C SER A 301 7.12 -15.73 9.28
N GLY A 302 5.92 -15.67 8.71
CA GLY A 302 4.83 -16.59 9.02
C GLY A 302 5.17 -18.05 8.69
N LEU A 303 5.82 -18.30 7.55
CA LEU A 303 6.28 -19.61 7.12
C LEU A 303 7.40 -20.15 8.03
N ALA A 304 8.39 -19.31 8.32
CA ALA A 304 9.58 -19.69 9.07
C ALA A 304 9.38 -19.70 10.60
N GLY A 305 8.31 -19.05 11.12
CA GLY A 305 8.04 -18.91 12.55
C GLY A 305 9.10 -18.10 13.31
N ARG A 306 9.79 -17.17 12.63
CA ARG A 306 10.89 -16.37 13.20
C ARG A 306 10.91 -14.94 12.64
N HIS A 307 11.71 -14.09 13.23
CA HIS A 307 12.00 -12.77 12.69
C HIS A 307 12.64 -12.86 11.31
N VAL A 308 12.27 -11.93 10.44
CA VAL A 308 12.79 -11.78 9.08
C VAL A 308 13.22 -10.33 8.89
N THR A 309 14.41 -10.15 8.33
CA THR A 309 14.94 -8.84 7.94
C THR A 309 14.43 -8.53 6.54
N VAL A 310 13.88 -7.33 6.34
CA VAL A 310 13.30 -6.94 5.05
C VAL A 310 14.36 -6.89 3.95
N SER A 311 15.60 -6.46 4.27
CA SER A 311 16.70 -6.49 3.30
C SER A 311 17.02 -7.89 2.80
N ASP A 312 16.99 -8.93 3.67
CA ASP A 312 17.26 -10.31 3.29
C ASP A 312 16.18 -10.87 2.35
N VAL A 313 14.95 -10.36 2.44
CA VAL A 313 13.87 -10.68 1.51
C VAL A 313 14.07 -9.96 0.19
N ILE A 314 14.43 -8.66 0.23
CA ILE A 314 14.64 -7.86 -0.97
C ILE A 314 15.80 -8.40 -1.80
N ASP A 315 16.88 -8.82 -1.19
CA ASP A 315 18.05 -9.36 -1.90
C ASP A 315 17.90 -10.85 -2.30
N GLY A 316 16.88 -11.53 -1.75
CA GLY A 316 16.58 -12.95 -2.04
C GLY A 316 17.37 -13.94 -1.19
N THR A 317 17.98 -13.51 -0.09
CA THR A 317 18.58 -14.41 0.92
C THR A 317 17.51 -15.22 1.64
N ILE A 318 16.29 -14.66 1.75
CA ILE A 318 15.10 -15.31 2.29
C ILE A 318 14.00 -15.21 1.24
N ASP A 319 13.58 -16.34 0.66
CA ASP A 319 12.61 -16.41 -0.43
C ASP A 319 11.78 -17.72 -0.46
N GLU A 320 11.79 -18.51 0.63
CA GLU A 320 11.16 -19.83 0.68
C GLU A 320 9.66 -19.78 0.34
N TYR A 321 8.96 -18.73 0.75
CA TYR A 321 7.55 -18.53 0.41
C TYR A 321 7.37 -18.21 -1.09
N GLN A 322 8.32 -17.53 -1.70
CA GLN A 322 8.26 -17.04 -3.07
C GLN A 322 8.71 -18.07 -4.10
N GLN A 323 9.56 -19.05 -3.73
CA GLN A 323 10.09 -20.06 -4.65
C GLN A 323 9.02 -20.82 -5.47
N PRO A 324 7.87 -21.26 -4.90
CA PRO A 324 6.81 -21.89 -5.68
C PRO A 324 6.19 -20.93 -6.71
N ILE A 325 6.10 -19.65 -6.39
CA ILE A 325 5.57 -18.61 -7.29
C ILE A 325 6.56 -18.38 -8.44
N ASP A 326 7.85 -18.23 -8.11
CA ASP A 326 8.91 -18.07 -9.10
C ASP A 326 8.93 -19.23 -10.10
N LYS A 327 8.81 -20.46 -9.60
CA LYS A 327 8.74 -21.65 -10.47
C LYS A 327 7.52 -21.63 -11.40
N GLU A 328 6.35 -21.21 -10.91
CA GLU A 328 5.12 -21.15 -11.71
C GLU A 328 5.24 -20.12 -12.83
N ILE A 329 5.89 -18.98 -12.58
CA ILE A 329 6.08 -17.91 -13.58
C ILE A 329 7.33 -18.10 -14.46
N GLY A 330 8.05 -19.24 -14.32
CA GLY A 330 9.14 -19.64 -15.19
C GLY A 330 10.54 -19.21 -14.75
N TYR A 331 10.72 -18.76 -13.52
CA TYR A 331 12.03 -18.63 -12.89
C TYR A 331 12.44 -20.00 -12.32
N ALA A 332 13.36 -20.68 -12.98
CA ALA A 332 13.91 -21.96 -12.55
C ALA A 332 15.06 -21.77 -11.51
#